data_ee79457f1642f2d3ed87560333119d89
#
_entry.id   ee79457f1642f2d3ed87560333119d89
#
_cell.length_a   1.000
_cell.length_b   1.000
_cell.length_c   1.000
_cell.angle_alpha   90.00
_cell.angle_beta   90.00
_cell.angle_gamma   90.00
#
_symmetry.space_group_name_H-M   'P 1'
#
loop_
_entity.id
_entity.type
_entity.pdbx_description
1 polymer ?
#
loop_
_entity_poly.entity_id
_entity_poly.type
_entity_poly.pdbx_seq_one_letter_code
_entity_poly.pdbx_strand_id
1 'polypeptide(L)'
;MNLYAAGYPAEARRTIWSVDMRVITGKARGRRLETLSGEEVRPTSDRVKEAVFSIIQFDIEGRRFLDLFAGSGQMGIEALSRGAASAVFVDAADPSVQMIKKNLTSTGLGEGARVFRADYASFLARSGDTFDIAFLDPPYHAGILADALEKTAARMSDYGMILCEHPVERKGEAALLPETAGGFEKVRVYRYGKTAVSLYRKKEEA
;
A
#
# COMPACT_ATOMS: atom_id res chain seq x y z
N MET A 1 -39.52 17.84 6.00
CA MET A 1 -39.73 17.67 7.44
C MET A 1 -38.77 16.58 7.90
N ASN A 2 -37.72 17.00 8.58
CA ASN A 2 -36.47 16.22 8.75
C ASN A 2 -36.53 15.50 10.12
N LEU A 3 -36.67 14.17 10.13
CA LEU A 3 -36.94 13.35 11.34
C LEU A 3 -35.69 12.61 11.89
N TYR A 4 -34.49 13.13 11.65
CA TYR A 4 -33.22 12.53 12.16
C TYR A 4 -32.39 13.48 13.03
N ALA A 5 -33.04 14.32 13.82
CA ALA A 5 -32.35 15.18 14.79
C ALA A 5 -32.90 14.99 16.20
N ALA A 6 -32.71 13.79 16.77
CA ALA A 6 -33.00 13.57 18.19
C ALA A 6 -31.95 12.63 18.80
N GLY A 7 -30.98 13.21 19.51
CA GLY A 7 -30.58 12.77 20.83
C GLY A 7 -29.79 11.49 21.01
N TYR A 8 -28.57 11.37 20.41
CA TYR A 8 -27.57 10.47 21.00
C TYR A 8 -26.59 11.28 21.86
N PRO A 9 -26.30 10.86 23.10
CA PRO A 9 -25.36 11.55 23.97
C PRO A 9 -23.96 11.55 23.36
N ALA A 10 -23.19 12.63 23.60
CA ALA A 10 -21.86 12.85 23.03
C ALA A 10 -20.84 11.73 23.30
N GLU A 11 -21.06 10.94 24.36
CA GLU A 11 -20.24 9.77 24.71
C GLU A 11 -20.50 8.55 23.82
N ALA A 12 -21.68 8.44 23.20
CA ALA A 12 -21.99 7.35 22.24
C ALA A 12 -21.29 7.53 20.87
N ARG A 13 -20.72 8.68 20.60
CA ARG A 13 -19.94 8.95 19.34
C ARG A 13 -18.54 8.38 19.35
N ARG A 14 -18.09 7.75 20.43
CA ARG A 14 -16.74 7.14 20.56
C ARG A 14 -16.67 5.67 20.18
N THR A 15 -17.76 5.05 19.75
CA THR A 15 -17.78 3.60 19.48
C THR A 15 -18.25 3.29 18.07
N ILE A 16 -17.68 3.95 17.07
CA ILE A 16 -17.72 3.44 15.71
C ILE A 16 -16.27 3.09 15.35
N TRP A 17 -15.90 1.84 15.64
CA TRP A 17 -14.82 1.04 15.08
C TRP A 17 -13.71 1.87 14.39
N SER A 18 -12.91 2.62 15.17
CA SER A 18 -11.57 2.95 14.73
C SER A 18 -10.83 1.60 14.65
N VAL A 19 -10.63 1.09 13.46
CA VAL A 19 -9.63 0.03 13.28
C VAL A 19 -8.37 0.61 13.89
N ASP A 20 -7.91 0.04 15.00
CA ASP A 20 -6.73 0.51 15.75
C ASP A 20 -5.50 0.12 14.92
N MET A 21 -5.28 0.88 13.83
CA MET A 21 -4.21 0.62 12.88
C MET A 21 -2.87 0.80 13.58
N ARG A 22 -2.02 -0.19 13.49
CA ARG A 22 -0.72 -0.19 14.18
C ARG A 22 0.37 -0.86 13.34
N VAL A 23 1.60 -0.57 13.67
CA VAL A 23 2.76 -1.31 13.18
C VAL A 23 2.77 -2.71 13.82
N ILE A 24 2.84 -3.74 13.00
CA ILE A 24 2.68 -5.14 13.43
C ILE A 24 4.00 -5.70 13.96
N THR A 25 5.12 -5.41 13.27
CA THR A 25 6.41 -6.04 13.56
C THR A 25 7.57 -5.03 13.42
N GLY A 26 8.74 -5.37 13.94
CA GLY A 26 9.99 -4.63 13.79
C GLY A 26 10.19 -3.53 14.82
N LYS A 27 11.02 -2.52 14.47
CA LYS A 27 11.51 -1.47 15.37
C LYS A 27 10.41 -0.60 15.99
N ALA A 28 9.29 -0.40 15.27
CA ALA A 28 8.16 0.41 15.72
C ALA A 28 6.94 -0.44 16.11
N ARG A 29 7.09 -1.74 16.37
CA ARG A 29 5.99 -2.64 16.74
C ARG A 29 5.07 -2.06 17.80
N GLY A 30 3.76 -2.14 17.57
CA GLY A 30 2.71 -1.67 18.49
C GLY A 30 2.44 -0.18 18.43
N ARG A 31 3.23 0.63 17.70
CA ARG A 31 2.95 2.04 17.50
C ARG A 31 1.67 2.22 16.69
N ARG A 32 0.78 3.06 17.18
CA ARG A 32 -0.49 3.38 16.51
C ARG A 32 -0.23 4.30 15.30
N LEU A 33 -0.99 4.04 14.24
CA LEU A 33 -1.00 4.86 13.04
C LEU A 33 -2.36 5.56 12.94
N GLU A 34 -2.33 6.85 12.64
CA GLU A 34 -3.55 7.59 12.33
C GLU A 34 -4.00 7.30 10.90
N THR A 35 -5.31 7.29 10.69
CA THR A 35 -5.94 7.07 9.39
C THR A 35 -6.83 8.24 9.04
N LEU A 36 -7.03 8.48 7.75
CA LEU A 36 -8.01 9.44 7.30
C LEU A 36 -9.40 8.94 7.63
N SER A 37 -10.24 9.81 8.20
CA SER A 37 -11.66 9.53 8.43
C SER A 37 -12.44 9.77 7.14
N GLY A 38 -13.12 8.74 6.62
CA GLY A 38 -13.99 8.85 5.44
C GLY A 38 -14.43 7.47 4.94
N GLU A 39 -15.61 7.39 4.36
CA GLU A 39 -16.17 6.11 3.83
C GLU A 39 -15.40 5.56 2.63
N GLU A 40 -14.60 6.38 1.95
CA GLU A 40 -13.83 5.99 0.76
C GLU A 40 -12.44 5.41 1.07
N VAL A 41 -11.94 5.61 2.28
CA VAL A 41 -10.64 5.06 2.68
C VAL A 41 -10.88 3.73 3.38
N ARG A 42 -10.85 2.65 2.62
CA ARG A 42 -10.78 1.30 3.18
C ARG A 42 -9.33 1.02 3.54
N PRO A 43 -8.95 1.03 4.84
CA PRO A 43 -7.59 0.67 5.19
C PRO A 43 -7.33 -0.77 4.74
N THR A 44 -6.18 -1.02 4.14
CA THR A 44 -5.68 -2.39 3.98
C THR A 44 -5.83 -3.06 5.33
N SER A 45 -6.64 -4.10 5.43
CA SER A 45 -6.92 -4.73 6.72
C SER A 45 -5.62 -5.26 7.31
N ASP A 46 -5.46 -5.24 8.63
CA ASP A 46 -4.28 -5.82 9.30
C ASP A 46 -3.97 -7.23 8.77
N ARG A 47 -5.01 -8.00 8.44
CA ARG A 47 -4.89 -9.33 7.85
C ARG A 47 -4.20 -9.33 6.49
N VAL A 48 -4.55 -8.39 5.60
CA VAL A 48 -3.91 -8.28 4.27
C VAL A 48 -2.49 -7.78 4.44
N LYS A 49 -2.27 -6.78 5.29
CA LYS A 49 -0.94 -6.28 5.62
C LYS A 49 -0.03 -7.38 6.19
N GLU A 50 -0.49 -8.15 7.18
CA GLU A 50 0.24 -9.32 7.70
C GLU A 50 0.56 -10.33 6.60
N ALA A 51 -0.38 -10.61 5.72
CA ALA A 51 -0.20 -11.53 4.62
C ALA A 51 0.83 -11.04 3.60
N VAL A 52 0.77 -9.77 3.19
CA VAL A 52 1.76 -9.15 2.29
C VAL A 52 3.16 -9.27 2.89
N PHE A 53 3.32 -8.88 4.16
CA PHE A 53 4.63 -8.96 4.81
C PHE A 53 5.08 -10.38 5.13
N SER A 54 4.20 -11.36 5.20
CA SER A 54 4.56 -12.78 5.26
C SER A 54 5.11 -13.29 3.93
N ILE A 55 4.60 -12.77 2.79
CA ILE A 55 5.11 -13.11 1.46
C ILE A 55 6.56 -12.64 1.29
N ILE A 56 6.87 -11.43 1.77
CA ILE A 56 8.17 -10.78 1.56
C ILE A 56 9.08 -10.79 2.79
N GLN A 57 8.77 -11.58 3.82
CA GLN A 57 9.45 -11.52 5.12
C GLN A 57 10.96 -11.75 5.07
N PHE A 58 11.43 -12.54 4.12
CA PHE A 58 12.86 -12.84 3.93
C PHE A 58 13.54 -11.93 2.90
N ASP A 59 12.76 -11.12 2.22
CA ASP A 59 13.23 -10.23 1.15
C ASP A 59 13.27 -8.76 1.57
N ILE A 60 12.66 -8.37 2.71
CA ILE A 60 12.43 -6.95 3.05
C ILE A 60 13.65 -6.23 3.61
N GLU A 61 14.53 -6.94 4.35
CA GLU A 61 15.66 -6.33 5.03
C GLU A 61 16.64 -5.71 4.02
N GLY A 62 17.02 -4.46 4.25
CA GLY A 62 17.95 -3.72 3.38
C GLY A 62 17.37 -3.29 2.02
N ARG A 63 16.09 -3.52 1.74
CA ARG A 63 15.46 -3.23 0.43
C ARG A 63 14.92 -1.82 0.34
N ARG A 64 14.82 -1.31 -0.90
CA ARG A 64 14.17 -0.05 -1.25
C ARG A 64 12.71 -0.33 -1.57
N PHE A 65 11.83 0.18 -0.73
CA PHE A 65 10.38 -0.07 -0.81
C PHE A 65 9.66 1.12 -1.47
N LEU A 66 8.76 0.85 -2.39
CA LEU A 66 7.82 1.82 -2.96
C LEU A 66 6.40 1.52 -2.46
N ASP A 67 5.80 2.48 -1.77
CA ASP A 67 4.38 2.51 -1.40
C ASP A 67 3.66 3.47 -2.36
N LEU A 68 3.14 2.91 -3.44
CA LEU A 68 2.46 3.66 -4.49
C LEU A 68 0.95 3.65 -4.19
N PHE A 69 0.34 4.81 -4.04
CA PHE A 69 -0.99 5.03 -3.46
C PHE A 69 -1.01 4.87 -1.93
N ALA A 70 -0.09 5.53 -1.26
CA ALA A 70 0.32 5.22 0.11
C ALA A 70 -0.75 5.51 1.19
N GLY A 71 -1.77 6.35 0.94
CA GLY A 71 -2.85 6.64 1.88
C GLY A 71 -2.34 7.13 3.25
N SER A 72 -2.46 6.30 4.28
CA SER A 72 -1.92 6.57 5.62
C SER A 72 -0.43 6.23 5.78
N GLY A 73 0.20 5.63 4.76
CA GLY A 73 1.59 5.19 4.76
C GLY A 73 1.84 3.87 5.51
N GLN A 74 0.79 3.12 5.82
CA GLN A 74 0.92 1.94 6.68
C GLN A 74 1.83 0.85 6.10
N MET A 75 1.88 0.68 4.77
CA MET A 75 2.71 -0.35 4.14
C MET A 75 4.19 0.05 4.15
N GLY A 76 4.52 1.26 3.72
CA GLY A 76 5.89 1.75 3.75
C GLY A 76 6.45 1.89 5.18
N ILE A 77 5.62 2.30 6.17
CA ILE A 77 6.01 2.37 7.58
C ILE A 77 6.29 0.96 8.15
N GLU A 78 5.45 -0.02 7.84
CA GLU A 78 5.66 -1.42 8.21
C GLU A 78 6.97 -1.95 7.59
N ALA A 79 7.23 -1.63 6.30
CA ALA A 79 8.47 -2.00 5.61
C ALA A 79 9.71 -1.44 6.33
N LEU A 80 9.72 -0.14 6.65
CA LEU A 80 10.79 0.51 7.41
C LEU A 80 10.97 -0.12 8.80
N SER A 81 9.87 -0.42 9.48
CA SER A 81 9.90 -1.08 10.80
C SER A 81 10.55 -2.46 10.75
N ARG A 82 10.38 -3.18 9.65
CA ARG A 82 10.95 -4.51 9.40
C ARG A 82 12.36 -4.50 8.82
N GLY A 83 12.98 -3.33 8.66
CA GLY A 83 14.37 -3.21 8.24
C GLY A 83 14.58 -2.89 6.77
N ALA A 84 13.56 -2.45 6.02
CA ALA A 84 13.81 -1.85 4.71
C ALA A 84 14.81 -0.70 4.83
N ALA A 85 15.74 -0.60 3.87
CA ALA A 85 16.76 0.45 3.86
C ALA A 85 16.14 1.83 3.63
N SER A 86 15.09 1.88 2.79
CA SER A 86 14.33 3.09 2.54
C SER A 86 12.91 2.78 2.09
N ALA A 87 12.00 3.74 2.29
CA ALA A 87 10.65 3.70 1.73
C ALA A 87 10.32 5.02 1.06
N VAL A 88 9.76 4.93 -0.13
CA VAL A 88 9.20 6.05 -0.87
C VAL A 88 7.69 5.93 -0.86
N PHE A 89 7.03 6.98 -0.39
CA PHE A 89 5.58 7.08 -0.30
C PHE A 89 5.08 8.04 -1.36
N VAL A 90 4.12 7.62 -2.16
CA VAL A 90 3.51 8.45 -3.20
C VAL A 90 2.00 8.46 -3.02
N ASP A 91 1.42 9.65 -2.93
CA ASP A 91 -0.03 9.83 -2.91
C ASP A 91 -0.39 11.18 -3.56
N ALA A 92 -1.49 11.23 -4.29
CA ALA A 92 -1.94 12.45 -4.95
C ALA A 92 -2.65 13.42 -3.98
N ALA A 93 -3.22 12.90 -2.89
CA ALA A 93 -4.01 13.68 -1.95
C ALA A 93 -3.12 14.33 -0.87
N ASP A 94 -3.26 15.65 -0.70
CA ASP A 94 -2.54 16.36 0.36
C ASP A 94 -2.84 15.84 1.77
N PRO A 95 -4.09 15.50 2.15
CA PRO A 95 -4.38 14.90 3.45
C PRO A 95 -3.60 13.59 3.70
N SER A 96 -3.46 12.74 2.68
CA SER A 96 -2.65 11.50 2.77
C SER A 96 -1.19 11.82 3.05
N VAL A 97 -0.60 12.76 2.32
CA VAL A 97 0.79 13.18 2.50
C VAL A 97 1.04 13.74 3.91
N GLN A 98 0.13 14.55 4.44
CA GLN A 98 0.25 15.06 5.81
C GLN A 98 0.11 13.93 6.84
N MET A 99 -0.80 12.97 6.60
CA MET A 99 -0.99 11.82 7.47
C MET A 99 0.26 10.93 7.50
N ILE A 100 0.86 10.62 6.34
CA ILE A 100 2.12 9.86 6.25
C ILE A 100 3.21 10.53 7.08
N LYS A 101 3.42 11.85 6.92
CA LYS A 101 4.42 12.60 7.67
C LYS A 101 4.20 12.54 9.18
N LYS A 102 2.93 12.66 9.62
CA LYS A 102 2.55 12.54 11.03
C LYS A 102 2.85 11.14 11.57
N ASN A 103 2.49 10.10 10.83
CA ASN A 103 2.74 8.71 11.19
C ASN A 103 4.24 8.38 11.22
N LEU A 104 5.04 8.90 10.28
CA LEU A 104 6.50 8.75 10.28
C LEU A 104 7.12 9.40 11.52
N THR A 105 6.65 10.59 11.90
CA THR A 105 7.11 11.29 13.12
C THR A 105 6.75 10.49 14.37
N SER A 106 5.50 10.03 14.49
CA SER A 106 5.01 9.30 15.68
C SER A 106 5.70 7.94 15.86
N THR A 107 6.11 7.29 14.77
CA THR A 107 6.81 6.01 14.78
C THR A 107 8.33 6.14 14.93
N GLY A 108 8.90 7.33 14.66
CA GLY A 108 10.34 7.55 14.65
C GLY A 108 11.07 6.97 13.43
N LEU A 109 10.33 6.70 12.33
CA LEU A 109 10.87 6.05 11.12
C LEU A 109 11.10 7.03 9.95
N GLY A 110 11.24 8.32 10.23
CA GLY A 110 11.40 9.35 9.20
C GLY A 110 12.73 9.31 8.45
N GLU A 111 13.80 8.79 9.04
CA GLU A 111 15.15 8.83 8.46
C GLU A 111 15.25 8.11 7.11
N GLY A 112 14.63 6.96 6.97
CA GLY A 112 14.60 6.17 5.72
C GLY A 112 13.46 6.52 4.77
N ALA A 113 12.68 7.58 5.04
CA ALA A 113 11.44 7.87 4.34
C ALA A 113 11.53 9.08 3.41
N ARG A 114 10.97 8.97 2.21
CA ARG A 114 10.69 10.10 1.32
C ARG A 114 9.22 10.11 0.93
N VAL A 115 8.57 11.25 1.05
CA VAL A 115 7.12 11.39 0.81
C VAL A 115 6.89 12.38 -0.33
N PHE A 116 6.18 11.93 -1.37
CA PHE A 116 5.88 12.72 -2.55
C PHE A 116 4.37 12.91 -2.70
N ARG A 117 3.95 14.18 -2.86
CA ARG A 117 2.62 14.50 -3.34
C ARG A 117 2.64 14.52 -4.86
N ALA A 118 2.19 13.46 -5.49
CA ALA A 118 2.16 13.34 -6.94
C ALA A 118 1.14 12.26 -7.34
N ASP A 119 0.61 12.37 -8.56
CA ASP A 119 -0.01 11.22 -9.19
C ASP A 119 1.05 10.18 -9.57
N TYR A 120 0.65 8.91 -9.59
CA TYR A 120 1.57 7.79 -9.79
C TYR A 120 2.32 7.87 -11.13
N ALA A 121 1.66 8.28 -12.22
CA ALA A 121 2.24 8.32 -13.56
C ALA A 121 3.31 9.40 -13.66
N SER A 122 3.02 10.61 -13.15
CA SER A 122 3.98 11.72 -13.08
C SER A 122 5.18 11.39 -12.19
N PHE A 123 4.96 10.73 -11.05
CA PHE A 123 6.05 10.29 -10.19
C PHE A 123 6.95 9.28 -10.90
N LEU A 124 6.38 8.19 -11.43
CA LEU A 124 7.14 7.14 -12.09
C LEU A 124 7.86 7.62 -13.34
N ALA A 125 7.29 8.56 -14.09
CA ALA A 125 7.93 9.15 -15.27
C ALA A 125 9.17 9.98 -14.93
N ARG A 126 9.15 10.69 -13.79
CA ARG A 126 10.22 11.63 -13.37
C ARG A 126 11.21 11.04 -12.39
N SER A 127 10.86 9.97 -11.69
CA SER A 127 11.73 9.34 -10.71
C SER A 127 12.95 8.73 -11.38
N GLY A 128 14.14 9.06 -10.88
CA GLY A 128 15.38 8.34 -11.18
C GLY A 128 15.64 7.15 -10.26
N ASP A 129 14.73 6.89 -9.32
CA ASP A 129 14.88 5.82 -8.33
C ASP A 129 14.63 4.44 -8.95
N THR A 130 15.30 3.45 -8.40
CA THR A 130 15.03 2.03 -8.65
C THR A 130 14.61 1.37 -7.34
N PHE A 131 13.57 0.54 -7.39
CA PHE A 131 12.98 -0.11 -6.21
C PHE A 131 13.19 -1.63 -6.26
N ASP A 132 13.25 -2.24 -5.08
CA ASP A 132 13.38 -3.68 -4.95
C ASP A 132 12.02 -4.34 -4.62
N ILE A 133 11.14 -3.62 -3.93
CA ILE A 133 9.79 -4.06 -3.62
C ILE A 133 8.84 -2.88 -3.84
N ALA A 134 7.77 -3.10 -4.59
CA ALA A 134 6.69 -2.12 -4.77
C ALA A 134 5.35 -2.70 -4.33
N PHE A 135 4.56 -1.89 -3.62
CA PHE A 135 3.18 -2.19 -3.26
C PHE A 135 2.24 -1.19 -3.94
N LEU A 136 1.23 -1.71 -4.63
CA LEU A 136 0.26 -0.95 -5.41
C LEU A 136 -1.15 -1.28 -4.92
N ASP A 137 -1.83 -0.29 -4.33
CA ASP A 137 -3.23 -0.39 -3.85
C ASP A 137 -4.03 0.87 -4.25
N PRO A 138 -4.29 1.08 -5.55
CA PRO A 138 -5.09 2.21 -5.98
C PRO A 138 -6.56 2.04 -5.61
N PRO A 139 -7.36 3.13 -5.58
CA PRO A 139 -8.81 3.03 -5.43
C PRO A 139 -9.40 2.09 -6.49
N TYR A 140 -10.19 1.10 -6.07
CA TYR A 140 -10.69 0.00 -6.93
C TYR A 140 -11.46 0.46 -8.16
N HIS A 141 -12.11 1.61 -8.10
CA HIS A 141 -12.94 2.14 -9.20
C HIS A 141 -12.14 2.95 -10.23
N ALA A 142 -10.86 3.19 -10.00
CA ALA A 142 -10.08 4.05 -10.88
C ALA A 142 -9.61 3.38 -12.18
N GLY A 143 -9.62 2.03 -12.26
CA GLY A 143 -9.18 1.29 -13.45
C GLY A 143 -7.70 1.45 -13.82
N ILE A 144 -6.90 1.97 -12.90
CA ILE A 144 -5.51 2.41 -13.18
C ILE A 144 -4.44 1.38 -12.80
N LEU A 145 -4.83 0.27 -12.15
CA LEU A 145 -3.87 -0.67 -11.56
C LEU A 145 -2.97 -1.33 -12.61
N ALA A 146 -3.51 -1.72 -13.77
CA ALA A 146 -2.73 -2.34 -14.83
C ALA A 146 -1.71 -1.36 -15.44
N ASP A 147 -2.10 -0.10 -15.65
CA ASP A 147 -1.20 0.96 -16.13
C ASP A 147 -0.13 1.30 -15.07
N ALA A 148 -0.50 1.37 -13.79
CA ALA A 148 0.44 1.58 -12.70
C ALA A 148 1.46 0.44 -12.59
N LEU A 149 1.02 -0.81 -12.75
CA LEU A 149 1.88 -1.98 -12.77
C LEU A 149 2.92 -1.90 -13.89
N GLU A 150 2.50 -1.63 -15.13
CA GLU A 150 3.39 -1.50 -16.29
C GLU A 150 4.45 -0.41 -16.08
N LYS A 151 4.03 0.77 -15.60
CA LYS A 151 4.95 1.89 -15.33
C LYS A 151 5.88 1.61 -14.16
N THR A 152 5.40 0.90 -13.13
CA THR A 152 6.22 0.51 -11.97
C THR A 152 7.29 -0.49 -12.38
N ALA A 153 6.98 -1.46 -13.25
CA ALA A 153 7.94 -2.45 -13.73
C ALA A 153 9.21 -1.81 -14.31
N ALA A 154 9.09 -0.69 -15.01
CA ALA A 154 10.22 0.08 -15.54
C ALA A 154 11.12 0.72 -14.46
N ARG A 155 10.71 0.72 -13.20
CA ARG A 155 11.42 1.29 -12.04
C ARG A 155 11.90 0.25 -11.04
N MET A 156 11.77 -1.03 -11.37
CA MET A 156 12.19 -2.12 -10.50
C MET A 156 13.61 -2.58 -10.80
N SER A 157 14.28 -3.06 -9.76
CA SER A 157 15.56 -3.76 -9.92
C SER A 157 15.37 -5.14 -10.57
N ASP A 158 16.47 -5.75 -11.01
CA ASP A 158 16.44 -7.08 -11.65
C ASP A 158 15.88 -8.18 -10.73
N TYR A 159 16.01 -8.03 -9.42
CA TYR A 159 15.45 -8.95 -8.42
C TYR A 159 14.17 -8.38 -7.79
N GLY A 160 13.54 -7.43 -8.45
CA GLY A 160 12.38 -6.72 -7.93
C GLY A 160 11.13 -7.57 -7.80
N MET A 161 10.27 -7.14 -6.89
CA MET A 161 8.93 -7.72 -6.67
C MET A 161 7.88 -6.62 -6.68
N ILE A 162 6.76 -6.87 -7.35
CA ILE A 162 5.60 -5.97 -7.33
C ILE A 162 4.41 -6.74 -6.76
N LEU A 163 3.80 -6.16 -5.73
CA LEU A 163 2.59 -6.67 -5.10
C LEU A 163 1.43 -5.72 -5.41
N CYS A 164 0.39 -6.25 -6.03
CA CYS A 164 -0.79 -5.48 -6.42
C CYS A 164 -1.99 -5.95 -5.62
N GLU A 165 -2.58 -5.07 -4.79
CA GLU A 165 -3.85 -5.32 -4.12
C GLU A 165 -5.02 -5.02 -5.07
N HIS A 166 -5.99 -5.93 -5.15
CA HIS A 166 -7.17 -5.78 -5.99
C HIS A 166 -8.35 -6.60 -5.46
N PRO A 167 -9.59 -6.34 -5.91
CA PRO A 167 -10.72 -7.21 -5.60
C PRO A 167 -10.50 -8.63 -6.15
N VAL A 168 -11.06 -9.62 -5.46
CA VAL A 168 -11.09 -10.99 -6.00
C VAL A 168 -11.96 -11.01 -7.26
N GLU A 169 -11.39 -11.44 -8.37
CA GLU A 169 -12.08 -11.62 -9.65
C GLU A 169 -13.16 -12.69 -9.54
N ARG A 170 -14.34 -12.44 -10.08
CA ARG A 170 -15.42 -13.42 -10.15
C ARG A 170 -15.24 -14.33 -11.36
N LYS A 171 -15.71 -15.54 -11.25
CA LYS A 171 -15.65 -16.50 -12.35
C LYS A 171 -16.38 -15.94 -13.59
N GLY A 172 -15.66 -15.83 -14.71
CA GLY A 172 -16.20 -15.30 -15.96
C GLY A 172 -16.00 -13.79 -16.18
N GLU A 173 -15.44 -13.06 -15.21
CA GLU A 173 -14.98 -11.67 -15.41
C GLU A 173 -13.62 -11.64 -16.13
N ALA A 174 -13.35 -10.56 -16.86
CA ALA A 174 -12.04 -10.33 -17.44
C ALA A 174 -11.00 -10.12 -16.31
N ALA A 175 -9.78 -10.61 -16.52
CA ALA A 175 -8.70 -10.42 -15.58
C ALA A 175 -8.41 -8.93 -15.37
N LEU A 176 -8.35 -8.49 -14.11
CA LEU A 176 -8.04 -7.12 -13.74
C LEU A 176 -6.57 -6.76 -14.02
N LEU A 177 -5.69 -7.76 -14.00
CA LEU A 177 -4.27 -7.61 -14.17
C LEU A 177 -3.73 -8.58 -15.22
N PRO A 178 -2.80 -8.14 -16.10
CA PRO A 178 -2.19 -8.98 -17.12
C PRO A 178 -1.29 -10.07 -16.49
N GLU A 179 -0.99 -11.13 -17.25
CA GLU A 179 -0.04 -12.17 -16.83
C GLU A 179 1.40 -11.66 -16.83
N THR A 180 1.70 -10.68 -17.69
CA THR A 180 3.04 -10.06 -17.79
C THR A 180 2.92 -8.55 -17.91
N ALA A 181 3.88 -7.80 -17.35
CA ALA A 181 3.98 -6.35 -17.44
C ALA A 181 5.46 -5.93 -17.33
N GLY A 182 5.98 -5.18 -18.32
CA GLY A 182 7.33 -4.61 -18.29
C GLY A 182 8.45 -5.60 -17.98
N GLY A 183 8.34 -6.86 -18.45
CA GLY A 183 9.32 -7.92 -18.18
C GLY A 183 9.13 -8.65 -16.85
N PHE A 184 8.07 -8.32 -16.11
CA PHE A 184 7.63 -9.04 -14.90
C PHE A 184 6.50 -10.00 -15.25
N GLU A 185 6.47 -11.18 -14.63
CA GLU A 185 5.41 -12.17 -14.76
C GLU A 185 4.66 -12.36 -13.44
N LYS A 186 3.35 -12.61 -13.54
CA LYS A 186 2.50 -12.93 -12.40
C LYS A 186 2.80 -14.33 -11.91
N VAL A 187 3.54 -14.44 -10.79
CA VAL A 187 3.94 -15.75 -10.24
C VAL A 187 2.92 -16.34 -9.30
N ARG A 188 2.08 -15.51 -8.66
CA ARG A 188 1.08 -16.01 -7.72
C ARG A 188 -0.02 -14.98 -7.43
N VAL A 189 -1.22 -15.49 -7.13
CA VAL A 189 -2.35 -14.70 -6.59
C VAL A 189 -2.73 -15.27 -5.24
N TYR A 190 -2.69 -14.43 -4.22
CA TYR A 190 -3.11 -14.75 -2.86
C TYR A 190 -4.50 -14.15 -2.60
N ARG A 191 -5.43 -14.92 -2.04
CA ARG A 191 -6.81 -14.47 -1.80
C ARG A 191 -7.12 -14.39 -0.33
N TYR A 192 -7.67 -13.23 0.09
CA TYR A 192 -8.03 -12.91 1.48
C TYR A 192 -9.45 -12.34 1.54
N GLY A 193 -10.44 -13.21 1.63
CA GLY A 193 -11.83 -12.82 1.60
C GLY A 193 -12.24 -12.19 0.26
N LYS A 194 -12.52 -10.88 0.25
CA LYS A 194 -12.90 -10.13 -0.96
C LYS A 194 -11.71 -9.45 -1.64
N THR A 195 -10.53 -9.52 -1.05
CA THR A 195 -9.30 -8.90 -1.55
C THR A 195 -8.34 -9.98 -2.04
N ALA A 196 -7.60 -9.69 -3.08
CA ALA A 196 -6.50 -10.50 -3.59
C ALA A 196 -5.23 -9.66 -3.69
N VAL A 197 -4.09 -10.32 -3.58
CA VAL A 197 -2.76 -9.74 -3.83
C VAL A 197 -2.08 -10.57 -4.91
N SER A 198 -1.82 -9.95 -6.05
CA SER A 198 -1.04 -10.53 -7.13
C SER A 198 0.44 -10.19 -6.96
N LEU A 199 1.29 -11.20 -6.96
CA LEU A 199 2.74 -11.07 -6.89
C LEU A 199 3.34 -11.20 -8.28
N TYR A 200 4.15 -10.22 -8.66
CA TYR A 200 4.95 -10.24 -9.88
C TYR A 200 6.44 -10.29 -9.54
N ARG A 201 7.19 -11.06 -10.32
CA ARG A 201 8.66 -11.10 -10.27
C ARG A 201 9.20 -10.92 -11.69
N LYS A 202 10.43 -10.45 -11.80
CA LYS A 202 11.10 -10.37 -13.10
C LYS A 202 11.21 -11.77 -13.69
N LYS A 203 10.89 -11.89 -14.96
CA LYS A 203 11.03 -13.15 -15.69
C LYS A 203 12.52 -13.51 -15.77
N GLU A 204 12.88 -14.70 -15.29
CA GLU A 204 14.23 -15.22 -15.51
C GLU A 204 14.43 -15.46 -17.01
N GLU A 205 15.49 -14.86 -17.57
CA GLU A 205 15.91 -15.20 -18.92
C GLU A 205 16.52 -16.61 -18.88
N ALA A 206 15.94 -17.53 -19.66
CA ALA A 206 16.35 -18.91 -19.74
C ALA A 206 17.67 -19.08 -20.50
#